data_18164ce64ae5e34d5e026656b7875630
#
_entry.id   18164ce64ae5e34d5e026656b7875630
#
_cell.length_a   1.000
_cell.length_b   1.000
_cell.length_c   1.000
_cell.angle_alpha   90.00
_cell.angle_beta   90.00
_cell.angle_gamma   90.00
#
_symmetry.space_group_name_H-M   'P 1'
#
loop_
_entity.id
_entity.type
_entity.pdbx_description
1 polymer ?
#
loop_
_entity_poly.entity_id
_entity_poly.type
_entity_poly.pdbx_seq_one_letter_code
_entity_poly.pdbx_strand_id
1 'polypeptide(L)'
;MKSKAPPYSPHRHDPHPGDNIGVVIEQVSTGKKLYYAPGLGEIEPHVYQAMQEADCVLVDGTFWQHDEMARAGICEKLALEMGHLPQSGEGGMIEVLNSIGAKPKYLIHINNTNPILDEDSPERKTLDEAGIEVSFDGLEINL
;
A
#
# COMPACT_ATOMS: atom_id res chain seq x y z
N MET A 1 2.12 3.16 -9.57
CA MET A 1 0.90 3.76 -8.99
C MET A 1 -0.33 2.96 -9.39
N LYS A 2 -1.50 3.26 -8.81
CA LYS A 2 -2.75 2.66 -9.26
C LYS A 2 -3.02 3.06 -10.70
N SER A 3 -3.03 2.11 -11.62
CA SER A 3 -3.20 2.36 -13.07
C SER A 3 -4.68 2.48 -13.49
N LYS A 4 -5.58 2.79 -12.57
CA LYS A 4 -7.01 2.96 -12.85
C LYS A 4 -7.51 4.29 -12.31
N ALA A 5 -8.25 5.01 -13.14
CA ALA A 5 -9.01 6.16 -12.71
C ALA A 5 -10.07 5.76 -11.65
N PRO A 6 -10.43 6.68 -10.72
CA PRO A 6 -11.46 6.42 -9.72
C PRO A 6 -12.81 5.99 -10.36
N PRO A 7 -13.65 5.24 -9.65
CA PRO A 7 -14.92 4.75 -10.18
C PRO A 7 -15.88 5.85 -10.71
N TYR A 8 -15.76 7.04 -10.18
CA TYR A 8 -16.55 8.22 -10.57
C TYR A 8 -15.91 9.05 -11.70
N SER A 9 -14.71 8.69 -12.14
CA SER A 9 -14.05 9.40 -13.25
C SER A 9 -14.78 9.17 -14.57
N PRO A 10 -14.99 10.21 -15.38
CA PRO A 10 -15.51 10.04 -16.73
C PRO A 10 -14.55 9.28 -17.65
N HIS A 11 -13.27 9.18 -17.25
CA HIS A 11 -12.20 8.48 -17.97
C HIS A 11 -11.82 7.14 -17.32
N ARG A 12 -12.76 6.48 -16.66
CA ARG A 12 -12.52 5.24 -15.91
C ARG A 12 -11.78 4.15 -16.70
N HIS A 13 -12.01 4.09 -18.01
CA HIS A 13 -11.40 3.10 -18.92
C HIS A 13 -10.22 3.64 -19.73
N ASP A 14 -9.84 4.89 -19.49
CA ASP A 14 -8.74 5.59 -20.13
C ASP A 14 -7.98 6.41 -19.05
N PRO A 15 -7.19 5.74 -18.19
CA PRO A 15 -6.51 6.39 -17.08
C PRO A 15 -5.41 7.34 -17.54
N HIS A 16 -5.35 8.50 -16.90
CA HIS A 16 -4.36 9.53 -17.19
C HIS A 16 -3.41 9.76 -16.01
N PRO A 17 -2.17 10.21 -16.26
CA PRO A 17 -1.28 10.68 -15.20
C PRO A 17 -1.97 11.74 -14.33
N GLY A 18 -1.97 11.51 -13.01
CA GLY A 18 -2.64 12.38 -12.04
C GLY A 18 -4.00 11.88 -11.54
N ASP A 19 -4.56 10.84 -12.13
CA ASP A 19 -5.78 10.19 -11.60
C ASP A 19 -5.55 9.57 -10.21
N ASN A 20 -4.34 9.13 -9.95
CA ASN A 20 -3.87 8.69 -8.63
C ASN A 20 -2.51 9.29 -8.37
N ILE A 21 -2.29 9.75 -7.14
CA ILE A 21 -1.04 10.39 -6.74
C ILE A 21 -0.46 9.71 -5.50
N GLY A 22 0.87 9.71 -5.41
CA GLY A 22 1.60 9.57 -4.16
C GLY A 22 2.06 10.94 -3.70
N VAL A 23 2.21 11.12 -2.39
CA VAL A 23 2.59 12.40 -1.79
C VAL A 23 3.87 12.19 -0.98
N VAL A 24 4.87 13.04 -1.22
CA VAL A 24 6.03 13.16 -0.34
C VAL A 24 5.81 14.38 0.54
N ILE A 25 5.87 14.18 1.85
CA ILE A 25 5.79 15.24 2.86
C ILE A 25 7.16 15.39 3.48
N GLU A 26 7.76 16.56 3.37
CA GLU A 26 9.08 16.87 3.94
C GLU A 26 8.98 17.88 5.06
N GLN A 27 9.56 17.57 6.21
CA GLN A 27 9.77 18.52 7.28
C GLN A 27 11.01 19.37 6.98
N VAL A 28 10.79 20.62 6.57
CA VAL A 28 11.84 21.50 6.07
C VAL A 28 13.00 21.70 7.06
N SER A 29 12.73 21.72 8.37
CA SER A 29 13.74 21.96 9.41
C SER A 29 14.68 20.78 9.63
N THR A 30 14.26 19.55 9.34
CA THR A 30 15.02 18.30 9.58
C THR A 30 15.40 17.57 8.29
N GLY A 31 14.73 17.88 7.20
CA GLY A 31 14.83 17.14 5.93
C GLY A 31 14.16 15.75 5.96
N LYS A 32 13.49 15.38 7.04
CA LYS A 32 12.79 14.11 7.17
C LYS A 32 11.61 14.02 6.23
N LYS A 33 11.44 12.86 5.59
CA LYS A 33 10.45 12.62 4.55
C LYS A 33 9.50 11.48 4.91
N LEU A 34 8.21 11.71 4.67
CA LEU A 34 7.17 10.70 4.71
C LEU A 34 6.60 10.51 3.31
N TYR A 35 6.50 9.28 2.85
CA TYR A 35 5.83 8.93 1.60
C TYR A 35 4.46 8.32 1.87
N TYR A 36 3.41 8.89 1.24
CA TYR A 36 2.02 8.45 1.39
C TYR A 36 1.46 8.04 0.03
N ALA A 37 1.03 6.79 -0.12
CA ALA A 37 0.45 6.26 -1.34
C ALA A 37 -0.57 5.14 -1.05
N PRO A 38 -1.86 5.46 -0.83
CA PRO A 38 -2.87 4.50 -0.42
C PRO A 38 -3.37 3.57 -1.55
N GLY A 39 -3.00 3.83 -2.79
CA GLY A 39 -3.41 3.03 -3.95
C GLY A 39 -2.23 2.76 -4.88
N LEU A 40 -1.64 1.58 -4.77
CA LEU A 40 -0.49 1.14 -5.56
C LEU A 40 -0.80 -0.19 -6.24
N GLY A 41 -1.09 -0.15 -7.55
CA GLY A 41 -1.25 -1.37 -8.36
C GLY A 41 0.08 -1.82 -8.98
N GLU A 42 1.05 -0.92 -9.09
CA GLU A 42 2.36 -1.16 -9.66
C GLU A 42 3.40 -0.26 -8.99
N ILE A 43 4.60 -0.78 -8.78
CA ILE A 43 5.73 -0.05 -8.23
C ILE A 43 6.64 0.40 -9.38
N GLU A 44 6.30 1.51 -9.97
CA GLU A 44 7.11 2.15 -11.02
C GLU A 44 8.43 2.70 -10.43
N PRO A 45 9.49 2.89 -11.25
CA PRO A 45 10.80 3.32 -10.76
C PRO A 45 10.76 4.60 -9.90
N HIS A 46 9.96 5.59 -10.27
CA HIS A 46 9.84 6.84 -9.51
C HIS A 46 9.10 6.65 -8.16
N VAL A 47 8.16 5.71 -8.08
CA VAL A 47 7.48 5.32 -6.84
C VAL A 47 8.48 4.63 -5.91
N TYR A 48 9.21 3.67 -6.44
CA TYR A 48 10.24 2.95 -5.67
C TYR A 48 11.32 3.90 -5.15
N GLN A 49 11.77 4.84 -5.97
CA GLN A 49 12.73 5.87 -5.56
C GLN A 49 12.18 6.72 -4.41
N ALA A 50 10.93 7.20 -4.51
CA ALA A 50 10.30 7.97 -3.45
C ALA A 50 10.20 7.18 -2.14
N MET A 51 9.90 5.87 -2.21
CA MET A 51 9.88 4.99 -1.04
C MET A 51 11.28 4.80 -0.43
N GLN A 52 12.32 4.69 -1.27
CA GLN A 52 13.71 4.56 -0.79
C GLN A 52 14.24 5.83 -0.12
N GLU A 53 13.83 7.00 -0.59
CA GLU A 53 14.25 8.30 -0.05
C GLU A 53 13.47 8.73 1.20
N ALA A 54 12.38 8.05 1.52
CA ALA A 54 11.56 8.36 2.67
C ALA A 54 12.13 7.77 3.98
N ASP A 55 11.96 8.49 5.08
CA ASP A 55 12.24 8.01 6.43
C ASP A 55 11.07 7.15 6.96
N CYS A 56 9.85 7.39 6.48
CA CYS A 56 8.64 6.66 6.81
C CYS A 56 7.79 6.47 5.57
N VAL A 57 7.13 5.32 5.43
CA VAL A 57 6.20 5.05 4.34
C VAL A 57 4.83 4.61 4.86
N LEU A 58 3.77 5.17 4.27
CA LEU A 58 2.38 4.75 4.43
C LEU A 58 1.87 4.34 3.04
N VAL A 59 1.74 3.05 2.82
CA VAL A 59 1.46 2.50 1.50
C VAL A 59 0.28 1.54 1.49
N ASP A 60 -0.15 1.19 0.30
CA ASP A 60 -1.29 0.35 0.02
C ASP A 60 -1.23 -1.01 0.75
N GLY A 61 -2.20 -1.25 1.60
CA GLY A 61 -2.43 -2.49 2.34
C GLY A 61 -3.78 -3.13 2.02
N THR A 62 -4.38 -2.84 0.86
CA THR A 62 -5.77 -3.20 0.57
C THR A 62 -6.01 -4.70 0.65
N PHE A 63 -5.21 -5.52 -0.02
CA PHE A 63 -5.41 -6.96 -0.09
C PHE A 63 -4.17 -7.75 0.33
N TRP A 64 -4.40 -8.83 1.07
CA TRP A 64 -3.35 -9.79 1.38
C TRP A 64 -2.92 -10.58 0.16
N GLN A 65 -3.89 -11.09 -0.59
CA GLN A 65 -3.65 -11.94 -1.76
C GLN A 65 -4.49 -11.52 -2.97
N HIS A 66 -4.08 -11.99 -4.13
CA HIS A 66 -4.62 -11.54 -5.41
C HIS A 66 -6.12 -11.85 -5.60
N ASP A 67 -6.57 -13.02 -5.15
CA ASP A 67 -7.94 -13.53 -5.28
C ASP A 67 -8.79 -13.40 -4.00
N GLU A 68 -8.39 -12.51 -3.09
CA GLU A 68 -9.02 -12.35 -1.76
C GLU A 68 -10.53 -12.11 -1.83
N MET A 69 -10.98 -11.26 -2.75
CA MET A 69 -12.41 -10.95 -2.91
C MET A 69 -13.23 -12.16 -3.41
N ALA A 70 -12.65 -12.98 -4.29
CA ALA A 70 -13.29 -14.20 -4.78
C ALA A 70 -13.38 -15.25 -3.66
N ARG A 71 -12.31 -15.42 -2.88
CA ARG A 71 -12.31 -16.31 -1.71
C ARG A 71 -13.31 -15.90 -0.64
N ALA A 72 -13.50 -14.59 -0.46
CA ALA A 72 -14.50 -14.04 0.44
C ALA A 72 -15.95 -14.15 -0.11
N GLY A 73 -16.13 -14.64 -1.35
CA GLY A 73 -17.44 -14.77 -1.97
C GLY A 73 -18.13 -13.45 -2.33
N ILE A 74 -17.36 -12.37 -2.44
CA ILE A 74 -17.87 -11.01 -2.68
C ILE A 74 -17.93 -10.69 -4.17
N CYS A 75 -16.82 -10.89 -4.89
CA CYS A 75 -16.77 -10.71 -6.34
C CYS A 75 -15.55 -11.42 -6.93
N GLU A 76 -15.60 -11.67 -8.25
CA GLU A 76 -14.53 -12.36 -9.00
C GLU A 76 -13.34 -11.46 -9.38
N LYS A 77 -13.35 -10.18 -8.98
CA LYS A 77 -12.27 -9.23 -9.34
C LYS A 77 -11.01 -9.52 -8.56
N LEU A 78 -9.91 -9.50 -9.26
CA LEU A 78 -8.57 -9.67 -8.70
C LEU A 78 -8.02 -8.32 -8.17
N ALA A 79 -7.10 -8.37 -7.21
CA ALA A 79 -6.50 -7.19 -6.58
C ALA A 79 -5.92 -6.20 -7.62
N LEU A 80 -5.13 -6.69 -8.58
CA LEU A 80 -4.55 -5.86 -9.64
C LEU A 80 -5.61 -5.28 -10.59
N GLU A 81 -6.71 -6.00 -10.84
CA GLU A 81 -7.82 -5.44 -11.61
C GLU A 81 -8.51 -4.28 -10.91
N MET A 82 -8.45 -4.25 -9.58
CA MET A 82 -8.92 -3.14 -8.75
C MET A 82 -7.85 -2.05 -8.55
N GLY A 83 -6.63 -2.28 -9.04
CA GLY A 83 -5.52 -1.35 -8.99
C GLY A 83 -4.74 -1.37 -7.68
N HIS A 84 -4.68 -2.54 -7.02
CA HIS A 84 -3.96 -2.75 -5.76
C HIS A 84 -2.99 -3.92 -5.89
N LEU A 85 -1.72 -3.69 -5.53
CA LEU A 85 -0.71 -4.74 -5.42
C LEU A 85 -1.00 -5.57 -4.16
N PRO A 86 -1.12 -6.91 -4.26
CA PRO A 86 -1.27 -7.73 -3.07
C PRO A 86 -0.04 -7.65 -2.17
N GLN A 87 -0.24 -7.89 -0.88
CA GLN A 87 0.86 -7.85 0.11
C GLN A 87 1.74 -9.08 0.00
N SER A 88 1.13 -10.25 -0.13
CA SER A 88 1.83 -11.54 -0.19
C SER A 88 2.16 -11.97 -1.61
N GLY A 89 3.01 -13.00 -1.71
CA GLY A 89 3.42 -13.59 -2.98
C GLY A 89 4.62 -12.89 -3.63
N GLU A 90 5.11 -13.48 -4.69
CA GLU A 90 6.26 -12.98 -5.45
C GLU A 90 5.96 -11.60 -6.04
N GLY A 91 6.87 -10.65 -5.81
CA GLY A 91 6.71 -9.25 -6.22
C GLY A 91 5.65 -8.48 -5.42
N GLY A 92 5.12 -9.03 -4.34
CA GLY A 92 4.13 -8.39 -3.48
C GLY A 92 4.70 -7.23 -2.65
N MET A 93 3.80 -6.49 -2.00
CA MET A 93 4.17 -5.29 -1.21
C MET A 93 5.16 -5.60 -0.08
N ILE A 94 5.08 -6.78 0.54
CA ILE A 94 6.02 -7.20 1.60
C ILE A 94 7.46 -7.26 1.06
N GLU A 95 7.66 -7.85 -0.13
CA GLU A 95 9.00 -7.91 -0.75
C GLU A 95 9.52 -6.50 -1.08
N VAL A 96 8.67 -5.64 -1.63
CA VAL A 96 9.01 -4.24 -1.91
C VAL A 96 9.43 -3.52 -0.63
N LEU A 97 8.63 -3.63 0.44
CA LEU A 97 8.92 -3.00 1.73
C LEU A 97 10.19 -3.55 2.38
N ASN A 98 10.50 -4.84 2.22
CA ASN A 98 11.73 -5.43 2.73
C ASN A 98 12.98 -4.95 1.98
N SER A 99 12.83 -4.48 0.75
CA SER A 99 13.93 -3.97 -0.08
C SER A 99 14.29 -2.50 0.18
N ILE A 100 13.47 -1.76 0.94
CA ILE A 100 13.71 -0.35 1.28
C ILE A 100 14.16 -0.16 2.72
N GLY A 101 14.93 0.92 2.97
CA GLY A 101 15.48 1.25 4.30
C GLY A 101 14.54 2.03 5.21
N ALA A 102 13.42 2.56 4.70
CA ALA A 102 12.48 3.33 5.49
C ALA A 102 12.00 2.59 6.74
N LYS A 103 11.88 3.31 7.85
CA LYS A 103 11.30 2.83 9.12
C LYS A 103 10.71 4.03 9.86
N PRO A 104 9.46 3.97 10.32
CA PRO A 104 8.51 2.84 10.22
C PRO A 104 7.88 2.67 8.82
N LYS A 105 7.29 1.49 8.60
CA LYS A 105 6.58 1.08 7.39
C LYS A 105 5.15 0.73 7.76
N TYR A 106 4.18 1.48 7.26
CA TYR A 106 2.76 1.27 7.57
C TYR A 106 1.97 0.84 6.35
N LEU A 107 1.13 -0.17 6.53
CA LEU A 107 0.06 -0.50 5.59
C LEU A 107 -1.19 0.29 5.96
N ILE A 108 -1.78 0.93 4.96
CA ILE A 108 -3.01 1.73 5.06
C ILE A 108 -4.03 1.28 4.00
N HIS A 109 -5.24 1.85 4.00
CA HIS A 109 -6.27 1.55 3.02
C HIS A 109 -6.65 0.05 2.98
N ILE A 110 -6.81 -0.56 4.15
CA ILE A 110 -7.00 -2.01 4.31
C ILE A 110 -8.46 -2.37 4.04
N ASN A 111 -8.69 -3.38 3.18
CA ASN A 111 -10.03 -3.86 2.90
C ASN A 111 -10.55 -4.76 4.04
N ASN A 112 -11.86 -4.76 4.26
CA ASN A 112 -12.49 -5.55 5.33
C ASN A 112 -12.33 -7.07 5.17
N THR A 113 -11.96 -7.55 4.00
CA THR A 113 -11.66 -8.97 3.74
C THR A 113 -10.24 -9.35 4.09
N ASN A 114 -9.36 -8.36 4.33
CA ASN A 114 -7.96 -8.61 4.55
C ASN A 114 -7.71 -9.24 5.94
N PRO A 115 -7.11 -10.42 6.02
CA PRO A 115 -6.90 -11.12 7.28
C PRO A 115 -5.97 -10.39 8.26
N ILE A 116 -5.18 -9.40 7.81
CA ILE A 116 -4.30 -8.63 8.70
C ILE A 116 -5.07 -7.74 9.69
N LEU A 117 -6.38 -7.56 9.53
CA LEU A 117 -7.23 -6.87 10.51
C LEU A 117 -7.43 -7.68 11.80
N ASP A 118 -7.28 -9.00 11.73
CA ASP A 118 -7.21 -9.86 12.91
C ASP A 118 -5.76 -9.89 13.42
N GLU A 119 -5.54 -9.33 14.61
CA GLU A 119 -4.23 -9.23 15.25
C GLU A 119 -3.59 -10.59 15.57
N ASP A 120 -4.39 -11.63 15.69
CA ASP A 120 -3.96 -12.99 15.97
C ASP A 120 -3.72 -13.83 14.70
N SER A 121 -4.02 -13.28 13.53
CA SER A 121 -3.87 -14.00 12.25
C SER A 121 -2.41 -14.35 11.93
N PRO A 122 -2.15 -15.44 11.21
CA PRO A 122 -0.82 -15.78 10.73
C PRO A 122 -0.27 -14.72 9.74
N GLU A 123 -1.16 -14.06 9.02
CA GLU A 123 -0.83 -12.97 8.09
C GLU A 123 -0.31 -11.76 8.87
N ARG A 124 -0.93 -11.40 10.00
CA ARG A 124 -0.48 -10.32 10.86
C ARG A 124 0.91 -10.63 11.44
N LYS A 125 1.14 -11.86 11.91
CA LYS A 125 2.46 -12.30 12.40
C LYS A 125 3.55 -12.21 11.33
N THR A 126 3.21 -12.50 10.07
CA THR A 126 4.15 -12.34 8.94
C THR A 126 4.57 -10.88 8.77
N LEU A 127 3.65 -9.92 8.93
CA LEU A 127 3.97 -8.49 8.89
C LEU A 127 4.85 -8.08 10.07
N ASP A 128 4.54 -8.54 11.27
CA ASP A 128 5.32 -8.23 12.47
C ASP A 128 6.77 -8.74 12.34
N GLU A 129 6.97 -9.95 11.83
CA GLU A 129 8.30 -10.53 11.55
C GLU A 129 9.06 -9.73 10.48
N ALA A 130 8.36 -9.13 9.52
CA ALA A 130 8.94 -8.27 8.50
C ALA A 130 9.16 -6.82 8.97
N GLY A 131 8.73 -6.46 10.19
CA GLY A 131 8.79 -5.09 10.71
C GLY A 131 7.89 -4.12 9.94
N ILE A 132 6.73 -4.61 9.49
CA ILE A 132 5.70 -3.85 8.79
C ILE A 132 4.49 -3.74 9.72
N GLU A 133 4.02 -2.53 9.92
CA GLU A 133 2.93 -2.22 10.84
C GLU A 133 1.61 -2.00 10.09
N VAL A 134 0.52 -2.39 10.71
CA VAL A 134 -0.84 -2.08 10.23
C VAL A 134 -1.30 -0.80 10.92
N SER A 135 -1.66 0.22 10.13
CA SER A 135 -2.11 1.49 10.67
C SER A 135 -3.50 1.40 11.32
N PHE A 136 -3.79 2.34 12.20
CA PHE A 136 -5.07 2.48 12.88
C PHE A 136 -5.45 3.96 13.00
N ASP A 137 -6.73 4.23 13.25
CA ASP A 137 -7.23 5.60 13.41
C ASP A 137 -6.63 6.23 14.67
N GLY A 138 -6.06 7.41 14.51
CA GLY A 138 -5.37 8.13 15.60
C GLY A 138 -3.88 7.80 15.74
N LEU A 139 -3.29 7.03 14.80
CA LEU A 139 -1.85 6.80 14.77
C LEU A 139 -1.07 8.11 14.68
N GLU A 140 -0.17 8.35 15.64
CA GLU A 140 0.77 9.47 15.63
C GLU A 140 2.15 8.99 15.17
N ILE A 141 2.72 9.71 14.19
CA ILE A 141 4.04 9.38 13.62
C ILE A 141 5.01 10.50 13.94
N ASN A 142 6.10 10.16 14.60
CA ASN A 142 7.21 11.07 14.89
C ASN A 142 8.42 10.70 14.01
N LEU A 143 8.87 11.62 13.17
CA LEU A 143 9.99 11.45 12.25
C LEU A 143 11.29 12.04 12.78
#